data_5c876a53cfd53474a45452fb380e2d39
#
_entry.id   5c876a53cfd53474a45452fb380e2d39
#
_cell.length_a   1.000
_cell.length_b   1.000
_cell.length_c   1.000
_cell.angle_alpha   90.00
_cell.angle_beta   90.00
_cell.angle_gamma   90.00
#
_symmetry.space_group_name_H-M   'P 1'
#
loop_
_entity.id
_entity.type
_entity.pdbx_description
1 polymer ?
#
loop_
_entity_poly.entity_id
_entity_poly.type
_entity_poly.pdbx_seq_one_letter_code
_entity_poly.pdbx_strand_id
1 'polypeptide(L)'
;STVEEKLQTTLQTRLSENFRLVATQLQALEEGLGEVKGLSENVDSLRRLMSNVKTRGTWGEAQLGANLSEILTPDQFGTNVETVPGTGKRVEFAVRMPGPDASTPVWLPIDSKFPREDWERLEAAREAGDRDTESSAQASLRTSVLAFAKDIAEKYLKAPYTTEFGIMYLPTESLYAEVLRI
;
A
#
# COMPACT_ATOMS: atom_id res chain seq x y z
N SER A 1 -28.05 -11.53 -66.22
CA SER A 1 -26.62 -11.28 -66.04
C SER A 1 -26.40 -10.00 -65.18
N THR A 2 -27.05 -8.87 -65.43
CA THR A 2 -26.79 -7.62 -64.71
C THR A 2 -27.21 -7.61 -63.22
N VAL A 3 -28.19 -8.44 -62.83
CA VAL A 3 -28.66 -8.55 -61.45
C VAL A 3 -27.76 -9.47 -60.66
N GLU A 4 -27.27 -10.55 -61.27
CA GLU A 4 -26.33 -11.46 -60.64
C GLU A 4 -24.98 -10.81 -60.40
N GLU A 5 -24.46 -10.02 -61.32
CA GLU A 5 -23.21 -9.27 -61.17
C GLU A 5 -23.31 -8.22 -60.05
N LYS A 6 -24.45 -7.52 -59.96
CA LYS A 6 -24.69 -6.57 -58.85
C LYS A 6 -24.79 -7.27 -57.48
N LEU A 7 -25.48 -8.41 -57.42
CA LEU A 7 -25.55 -9.20 -56.18
C LEU A 7 -24.19 -9.70 -55.76
N GLN A 8 -23.40 -10.21 -56.70
CA GLN A 8 -22.07 -10.74 -56.41
C GLN A 8 -21.11 -9.64 -55.95
N THR A 9 -21.15 -8.46 -56.58
CA THR A 9 -20.35 -7.31 -56.15
C THR A 9 -20.79 -6.79 -54.78
N THR A 10 -22.08 -6.74 -54.49
CA THR A 10 -22.62 -6.29 -53.21
C THR A 10 -22.28 -7.27 -52.11
N LEU A 11 -22.34 -8.58 -52.34
CA LEU A 11 -21.93 -9.61 -51.42
C LEU A 11 -20.43 -9.56 -51.14
N GLN A 12 -19.60 -9.39 -52.16
CA GLN A 12 -18.15 -9.27 -52.02
C GLN A 12 -17.76 -8.02 -51.23
N THR A 13 -18.41 -6.89 -51.48
CA THR A 13 -18.17 -5.65 -50.72
C THR A 13 -18.55 -5.80 -49.27
N ARG A 14 -19.73 -6.31 -48.96
CA ARG A 14 -20.18 -6.55 -47.59
C ARG A 14 -19.31 -7.60 -46.83
N LEU A 15 -18.86 -8.64 -47.52
CA LEU A 15 -17.96 -9.62 -46.97
C LEU A 15 -16.60 -8.97 -46.62
N SER A 16 -16.06 -8.17 -47.51
CA SER A 16 -14.81 -7.42 -47.28
C SER A 16 -14.92 -6.42 -46.14
N GLU A 17 -16.04 -5.72 -46.01
CA GLU A 17 -16.31 -4.79 -44.91
C GLU A 17 -16.43 -5.50 -43.59
N ASN A 18 -17.12 -6.66 -43.54
CA ASN A 18 -17.24 -7.47 -42.32
C ASN A 18 -15.90 -8.07 -41.91
N PHE A 19 -15.08 -8.56 -42.86
CA PHE A 19 -13.73 -9.03 -42.53
C PHE A 19 -12.82 -7.94 -42.00
N ARG A 20 -12.94 -6.73 -42.54
CA ARG A 20 -12.19 -5.56 -42.08
C ARG A 20 -12.61 -5.17 -40.66
N LEU A 21 -13.91 -5.20 -40.36
CA LEU A 21 -14.44 -4.92 -39.03
C LEU A 21 -13.94 -5.97 -38.00
N VAL A 22 -13.98 -7.24 -38.35
CA VAL A 22 -13.49 -8.33 -37.47
C VAL A 22 -11.98 -8.20 -37.25
N ALA A 23 -11.19 -7.90 -38.30
CA ALA A 23 -9.77 -7.67 -38.17
C ALA A 23 -9.42 -6.50 -37.23
N THR A 24 -10.17 -5.39 -37.35
CA THR A 24 -10.00 -4.22 -36.45
C THR A 24 -10.37 -4.58 -35.01
N GLN A 25 -11.43 -5.36 -34.79
CA GLN A 25 -11.82 -5.82 -33.46
C GLN A 25 -10.79 -6.77 -32.84
N LEU A 26 -10.22 -7.68 -33.63
CA LEU A 26 -9.13 -8.58 -33.18
C LEU A 26 -7.87 -7.80 -32.83
N GLN A 27 -7.53 -6.79 -33.59
CA GLN A 27 -6.37 -5.92 -33.32
C GLN A 27 -6.57 -5.12 -32.02
N ALA A 28 -7.76 -4.55 -31.79
CA ALA A 28 -8.08 -3.87 -30.54
C ALA A 28 -8.06 -4.82 -29.34
N LEU A 29 -8.45 -6.08 -29.52
CA LEU A 29 -8.40 -7.13 -28.50
C LEU A 29 -6.96 -7.54 -28.18
N GLU A 30 -6.09 -7.62 -29.19
CA GLU A 30 -4.68 -7.92 -29.07
C GLU A 30 -3.91 -6.79 -28.35
N GLU A 31 -4.22 -5.54 -28.67
CA GLU A 31 -3.70 -4.36 -27.95
C GLU A 31 -4.18 -4.33 -26.49
N GLY A 32 -5.47 -4.60 -26.22
CA GLY A 32 -6.01 -4.72 -24.86
C GLY A 32 -5.39 -5.86 -24.05
N LEU A 33 -5.11 -7.01 -24.69
CA LEU A 33 -4.39 -8.13 -24.06
C LEU A 33 -2.91 -7.79 -23.80
N GLY A 34 -2.29 -6.97 -24.63
CA GLY A 34 -0.94 -6.43 -24.42
C GLY A 34 -0.86 -5.53 -23.19
N GLU A 35 -1.86 -4.66 -22.99
CA GLU A 35 -1.96 -3.81 -21.78
C GLU A 35 -2.19 -4.64 -20.51
N VAL A 36 -3.05 -5.67 -20.57
CA VAL A 36 -3.28 -6.60 -19.45
C VAL A 36 -2.01 -7.41 -19.12
N LYS A 37 -1.26 -7.80 -20.12
CA LYS A 37 0.03 -8.50 -19.93
C LYS A 37 1.09 -7.59 -19.32
N GLY A 38 1.16 -6.33 -19.75
CA GLY A 38 2.02 -5.30 -19.15
C GLY A 38 1.61 -4.98 -17.70
N LEU A 39 0.31 -4.97 -17.40
CA LEU A 39 -0.20 -4.81 -16.04
C LEU A 39 0.18 -6.00 -15.15
N SER A 40 0.09 -7.23 -15.67
CA SER A 40 0.50 -8.45 -14.95
C SER A 40 2.00 -8.48 -14.67
N GLU A 41 2.84 -8.07 -15.62
CA GLU A 41 4.30 -7.95 -15.42
C GLU A 41 4.64 -6.85 -14.41
N ASN A 42 3.90 -5.75 -14.41
CA ASN A 42 4.04 -4.69 -13.42
C ASN A 42 3.61 -5.14 -12.02
N VAL A 43 2.54 -5.93 -11.91
CA VAL A 43 2.09 -6.53 -10.63
C VAL A 43 3.11 -7.54 -10.12
N ASP A 44 3.68 -8.37 -10.97
CA ASP A 44 4.74 -9.32 -10.58
C ASP A 44 6.04 -8.60 -10.21
N SER A 45 6.39 -7.53 -10.89
CA SER A 45 7.53 -6.68 -10.55
C SER A 45 7.29 -5.96 -9.22
N LEU A 46 6.09 -5.43 -8.99
CA LEU A 46 5.67 -4.86 -7.72
C LEU A 46 5.71 -5.91 -6.60
N ARG A 47 5.21 -7.13 -6.88
CA ARG A 47 5.24 -8.26 -5.94
C ARG A 47 6.68 -8.66 -5.59
N ARG A 48 7.61 -8.67 -6.54
CA ARG A 48 9.05 -8.93 -6.32
C ARG A 48 9.72 -7.80 -5.54
N LEU A 49 9.42 -6.53 -5.84
CA LEU A 49 9.90 -5.38 -5.08
C LEU A 49 9.37 -5.43 -3.64
N MET A 50 8.11 -5.80 -3.47
CA MET A 50 7.49 -5.98 -2.15
C MET A 50 7.94 -7.26 -1.44
N SER A 51 8.62 -8.20 -2.09
CA SER A 51 9.19 -9.39 -1.45
C SER A 51 10.48 -9.10 -0.68
N ASN A 52 11.14 -7.95 -0.88
CA ASN A 52 12.36 -7.59 -0.18
C ASN A 52 12.04 -6.80 1.10
N VAL A 53 12.48 -7.29 2.26
CA VAL A 53 12.19 -6.71 3.61
C VAL A 53 12.55 -5.23 3.69
N LYS A 54 13.71 -4.85 3.13
CA LYS A 54 14.20 -3.47 3.16
C LYS A 54 13.33 -2.54 2.30
N THR A 55 12.82 -3.04 1.18
CA THR A 55 12.02 -2.26 0.24
C THR A 55 10.61 -1.97 0.76
N ARG A 56 10.02 -2.86 1.57
CA ARG A 56 8.68 -2.66 2.15
C ARG A 56 8.66 -1.69 3.33
N GLY A 57 9.68 -1.71 4.20
CA GLY A 57 9.84 -0.68 5.23
C GLY A 57 9.89 0.68 4.58
N THR A 58 10.78 0.86 3.61
CA THR A 58 10.93 2.09 2.83
C THR A 58 9.64 2.46 2.06
N TRP A 59 8.87 1.48 1.59
CA TRP A 59 7.59 1.75 0.91
C TRP A 59 6.51 2.28 1.87
N GLY A 60 6.36 1.68 3.04
CA GLY A 60 5.43 2.16 4.08
C GLY A 60 5.78 3.56 4.54
N GLU A 61 7.06 3.84 4.75
CA GLU A 61 7.58 5.16 5.07
C GLU A 61 7.29 6.16 3.94
N ALA A 62 7.56 5.81 2.68
CA ALA A 62 7.33 6.66 1.51
C ALA A 62 5.83 6.97 1.33
N GLN A 63 4.96 5.97 1.53
CA GLN A 63 3.51 6.15 1.46
C GLN A 63 3.01 7.06 2.59
N LEU A 64 3.48 6.84 3.81
CA LEU A 64 3.14 7.71 4.95
C LEU A 64 3.59 9.15 4.69
N GLY A 65 4.83 9.35 4.20
CA GLY A 65 5.34 10.67 3.84
C GLY A 65 4.52 11.37 2.77
N ALA A 66 4.09 10.65 1.72
CA ALA A 66 3.20 11.17 0.69
C ALA A 66 1.85 11.60 1.27
N ASN A 67 1.20 10.73 2.05
CA ASN A 67 -0.08 11.02 2.70
C ASN A 67 0.00 12.24 3.63
N LEU A 68 1.07 12.36 4.41
CA LEU A 68 1.28 13.53 5.27
C LEU A 68 1.45 14.81 4.45
N SER A 69 2.19 14.75 3.35
CA SER A 69 2.43 15.89 2.46
C SER A 69 1.18 16.37 1.71
N GLU A 70 0.18 15.49 1.53
CA GLU A 70 -1.12 15.85 0.95
C GLU A 70 -2.02 16.60 1.95
N ILE A 71 -1.88 16.30 3.24
CA ILE A 71 -2.77 16.82 4.30
C ILE A 71 -2.15 17.99 5.05
N LEU A 72 -0.83 17.96 5.26
CA LEU A 72 -0.09 18.90 6.10
C LEU A 72 0.93 19.71 5.29
N THR A 73 1.18 20.94 5.74
CA THR A 73 2.26 21.74 5.17
C THR A 73 3.63 21.28 5.72
N PRO A 74 4.74 21.58 5.02
CA PRO A 74 6.09 21.20 5.47
C PRO A 74 6.46 21.70 6.89
N ASP A 75 5.84 22.78 7.35
CA ASP A 75 6.07 23.32 8.68
C ASP A 75 5.31 22.59 9.78
N GLN A 76 4.28 21.81 9.41
CA GLN A 76 3.42 21.11 10.35
C GLN A 76 3.90 19.72 10.73
N PHE A 77 4.86 19.14 10.02
CA PHE A 77 5.46 17.86 10.37
C PHE A 77 6.96 17.83 10.04
N GLY A 78 7.67 16.94 10.70
CA GLY A 78 9.09 16.69 10.46
C GLY A 78 9.34 15.23 10.10
N THR A 79 10.45 15.00 9.41
CA THR A 79 10.96 13.67 9.05
C THR A 79 12.20 13.36 9.87
N ASN A 80 12.35 12.10 10.30
CA ASN A 80 13.49 11.63 11.08
C ASN A 80 13.74 12.48 12.35
N VAL A 81 12.66 12.69 13.11
CA VAL A 81 12.62 13.62 14.25
C VAL A 81 13.06 12.94 15.54
N GLU A 82 13.96 13.58 16.27
CA GLU A 82 14.24 13.23 17.68
C GLU A 82 13.16 13.88 18.56
N THR A 83 12.10 13.14 18.87
CA THR A 83 10.96 13.67 19.62
C THR A 83 11.26 13.88 21.10
N VAL A 84 12.19 13.10 21.66
CA VAL A 84 12.66 13.24 23.05
C VAL A 84 14.13 13.67 23.04
N PRO A 85 14.44 14.92 23.39
CA PRO A 85 15.79 15.46 23.32
C PRO A 85 16.82 14.63 24.09
N GLY A 86 18.00 14.43 23.50
CA GLY A 86 19.14 13.77 24.13
C GLY A 86 19.08 12.25 24.15
N THR A 87 18.06 11.64 23.53
CA THR A 87 17.95 10.17 23.45
C THR A 87 18.66 9.57 22.24
N GLY A 88 18.89 10.37 21.19
CA GLY A 88 19.39 9.92 19.89
C GLY A 88 18.38 9.07 19.11
N LYS A 89 17.21 8.77 19.67
CA LYS A 89 16.17 7.99 19.01
C LYS A 89 15.33 8.89 18.11
N ARG A 90 15.17 8.49 16.86
CA ARG A 90 14.44 9.26 15.86
C ARG A 90 13.28 8.46 15.31
N VAL A 91 12.10 9.10 15.26
CA VAL A 91 10.92 8.56 14.58
C VAL A 91 10.89 9.01 13.14
N GLU A 92 10.34 8.20 12.25
CA GLU A 92 10.28 8.49 10.82
C GLU A 92 9.57 9.81 10.53
N PHE A 93 8.40 10.02 11.16
CA PHE A 93 7.63 11.24 11.04
C PHE A 93 7.09 11.69 12.40
N ALA A 94 6.97 12.99 12.57
CA ALA A 94 6.28 13.56 13.72
C ALA A 94 5.52 14.82 13.32
N VAL A 95 4.26 14.93 13.74
CA VAL A 95 3.45 16.14 13.54
C VAL A 95 3.77 17.14 14.63
N ARG A 96 3.93 18.39 14.23
CA ARG A 96 4.18 19.51 15.13
C ARG A 96 2.87 20.00 15.70
N MET A 97 2.60 19.70 16.95
CA MET A 97 1.44 20.16 17.69
C MET A 97 1.77 21.46 18.44
N PRO A 98 0.78 22.32 18.72
CA PRO A 98 0.98 23.48 19.58
C PRO A 98 1.54 23.10 20.94
N GLY A 99 2.61 23.76 21.37
CA GLY A 99 3.22 23.59 22.68
C GLY A 99 2.89 24.72 23.62
N PRO A 100 3.54 24.76 24.80
CA PRO A 100 3.35 25.81 25.80
C PRO A 100 3.68 27.21 25.28
N ASP A 101 4.59 27.29 24.32
CA ASP A 101 5.00 28.51 23.61
C ASP A 101 5.27 28.23 22.13
N ALA A 102 5.40 29.28 21.32
CA ALA A 102 5.58 29.17 19.88
C ALA A 102 6.92 28.52 19.46
N SER A 103 7.90 28.48 20.36
CA SER A 103 9.26 27.95 20.08
C SER A 103 9.41 26.47 20.48
N THR A 104 8.52 25.95 21.31
CA THR A 104 8.60 24.59 21.89
C THR A 104 7.41 23.75 21.41
N PRO A 105 7.52 23.06 20.27
CA PRO A 105 6.46 22.21 19.79
C PRO A 105 6.31 20.95 20.66
N VAL A 106 5.10 20.46 20.77
CA VAL A 106 4.81 19.10 21.24
C VAL A 106 4.71 18.18 20.04
N TRP A 107 5.49 17.12 20.01
CA TRP A 107 5.53 16.20 18.88
C TRP A 107 4.49 15.09 19.01
N LEU A 108 3.75 14.81 17.94
CA LEU A 108 2.95 13.59 17.77
C LEU A 108 3.75 12.63 16.88
N PRO A 109 4.42 11.60 17.42
CA PRO A 109 5.20 10.66 16.63
C PRO A 109 4.31 9.74 15.83
N ILE A 110 4.72 9.46 14.58
CA ILE A 110 4.08 8.52 13.66
C ILE A 110 5.17 7.59 13.11
N ASP A 111 5.00 6.29 13.34
CA ASP A 111 5.97 5.28 12.95
C ASP A 111 5.29 4.21 12.08
N SER A 112 5.90 3.88 10.93
CA SER A 112 5.35 2.89 10.01
C SER A 112 5.81 1.49 10.41
N LYS A 113 4.86 0.57 10.61
CA LYS A 113 5.15 -0.82 10.97
C LYS A 113 4.42 -1.80 10.09
N PHE A 114 5.11 -2.85 9.69
CA PHE A 114 4.54 -3.95 8.93
C PHE A 114 5.02 -5.30 9.49
N PRO A 115 4.19 -6.02 10.28
CA PRO A 115 4.49 -7.35 10.80
C PRO A 115 4.39 -8.41 9.68
N ARG A 116 5.34 -8.38 8.77
CA ARG A 116 5.30 -9.09 7.49
C ARG A 116 5.15 -10.61 7.65
N GLU A 117 6.02 -11.22 8.45
CA GLU A 117 6.08 -12.69 8.57
C GLU A 117 4.77 -13.25 9.13
N ASP A 118 4.21 -12.56 10.14
CA ASP A 118 2.94 -12.97 10.73
C ASP A 118 1.78 -12.72 9.77
N TRP A 119 1.81 -11.62 9.02
CA TRP A 119 0.80 -11.31 8.02
C TRP A 119 0.81 -12.32 6.87
N GLU A 120 1.96 -12.63 6.28
CA GLU A 120 2.10 -13.59 5.20
C GLU A 120 1.68 -15.01 5.65
N ARG A 121 2.00 -15.37 6.90
CA ARG A 121 1.55 -16.65 7.48
C ARG A 121 0.04 -16.72 7.63
N LEU A 122 -0.59 -15.63 8.06
CA LEU A 122 -2.03 -15.53 8.19
C LEU A 122 -2.73 -15.64 6.83
N GLU A 123 -2.24 -14.91 5.82
CA GLU A 123 -2.77 -14.99 4.46
C GLU A 123 -2.65 -16.42 3.88
N ALA A 124 -1.49 -17.05 4.01
CA ALA A 124 -1.26 -18.42 3.55
C ALA A 124 -2.18 -19.44 4.25
N ALA A 125 -2.42 -19.30 5.55
CA ALA A 125 -3.32 -20.17 6.30
C ALA A 125 -4.77 -20.02 5.81
N ARG A 126 -5.20 -18.81 5.52
CA ARG A 126 -6.53 -18.52 4.95
C ARG A 126 -6.70 -19.11 3.55
N GLU A 127 -5.72 -18.93 2.69
CA GLU A 127 -5.72 -19.51 1.34
C GLU A 127 -5.78 -21.04 1.37
N ALA A 128 -5.11 -21.67 2.33
CA ALA A 128 -5.12 -23.11 2.54
C ALA A 128 -6.39 -23.63 3.23
N GLY A 129 -7.22 -22.74 3.82
CA GLY A 129 -8.39 -23.11 4.61
C GLY A 129 -8.04 -23.81 5.95
N ASP A 130 -6.79 -23.65 6.42
CA ASP A 130 -6.28 -24.23 7.67
C ASP A 130 -6.62 -23.34 8.86
N ARG A 131 -7.70 -23.65 9.54
CA ARG A 131 -8.22 -22.88 10.68
C ARG A 131 -7.31 -22.88 11.90
N ASP A 132 -6.59 -23.97 12.14
CA ASP A 132 -5.69 -24.07 13.30
C ASP A 132 -4.46 -23.21 13.09
N THR A 133 -3.87 -23.26 11.90
CA THR A 133 -2.78 -22.38 11.50
C THR A 133 -3.22 -20.92 11.43
N GLU A 134 -4.43 -20.63 10.95
CA GLU A 134 -5.00 -19.27 10.92
C GLU A 134 -5.09 -18.68 12.33
N SER A 135 -5.67 -19.43 13.28
CA SER A 135 -5.80 -18.98 14.67
C SER A 135 -4.44 -18.70 15.32
N SER A 136 -3.47 -19.58 15.09
CA SER A 136 -2.10 -19.40 15.57
C SER A 136 -1.42 -18.18 14.95
N ALA A 137 -1.59 -17.97 13.65
CA ALA A 137 -1.03 -16.83 12.95
C ALA A 137 -1.66 -15.49 13.40
N GLN A 138 -2.97 -15.46 13.69
CA GLN A 138 -3.63 -14.29 14.28
C GLN A 138 -3.07 -13.95 15.66
N ALA A 139 -2.85 -14.95 16.51
CA ALA A 139 -2.25 -14.73 17.83
C ALA A 139 -0.81 -14.19 17.73
N SER A 140 -0.04 -14.68 16.78
CA SER A 140 1.31 -14.18 16.50
C SER A 140 1.27 -12.73 15.99
N LEU A 141 0.39 -12.43 15.04
CA LEU A 141 0.20 -11.07 14.51
C LEU A 141 -0.16 -10.08 15.62
N ARG A 142 -1.09 -10.46 16.51
CA ARG A 142 -1.46 -9.64 17.67
C ARG A 142 -0.25 -9.36 18.56
N THR A 143 0.54 -10.38 18.84
CA THR A 143 1.74 -10.26 19.69
C THR A 143 2.75 -9.28 19.08
N SER A 144 2.99 -9.38 17.76
CA SER A 144 3.90 -8.49 17.04
C SER A 144 3.39 -7.05 17.02
N VAL A 145 2.10 -6.83 16.77
CA VAL A 145 1.49 -5.50 16.77
C VAL A 145 1.60 -4.84 18.15
N LEU A 146 1.29 -5.58 19.22
CA LEU A 146 1.43 -5.07 20.60
C LEU A 146 2.90 -4.76 20.95
N ALA A 147 3.83 -5.58 20.48
CA ALA A 147 5.27 -5.32 20.67
C ALA A 147 5.71 -4.05 19.95
N PHE A 148 5.25 -3.82 18.73
CA PHE A 148 5.52 -2.57 18.01
C PHE A 148 4.91 -1.34 18.69
N ALA A 149 3.67 -1.45 19.18
CA ALA A 149 3.03 -0.36 19.91
C ALA A 149 3.81 0.01 21.18
N LYS A 150 4.26 -1.00 21.92
CA LYS A 150 5.10 -0.81 23.10
C LYS A 150 6.45 -0.16 22.75
N ASP A 151 7.10 -0.64 21.71
CA ASP A 151 8.38 -0.11 21.22
C ASP A 151 8.28 1.37 20.83
N ILE A 152 7.21 1.76 20.12
CA ILE A 152 6.92 3.15 19.77
C ILE A 152 6.75 4.00 21.03
N ALA A 153 5.96 3.51 21.99
CA ALA A 153 5.73 4.23 23.23
C ALA A 153 7.01 4.44 24.04
N GLU A 154 7.81 3.40 24.20
CA GLU A 154 9.06 3.46 24.98
C GLU A 154 10.15 4.29 24.30
N LYS A 155 10.17 4.33 22.98
CA LYS A 155 11.21 5.04 22.24
C LYS A 155 10.91 6.52 22.01
N TYR A 156 9.66 6.85 21.72
CA TYR A 156 9.32 8.14 21.16
C TYR A 156 8.36 8.98 21.99
N LEU A 157 7.76 8.44 23.08
CA LEU A 157 6.82 9.16 23.92
C LEU A 157 7.45 9.59 25.24
N LYS A 158 7.42 10.87 25.54
CA LYS A 158 7.81 11.44 26.84
C LYS A 158 7.27 12.86 27.01
N ALA A 159 6.36 13.02 27.95
CA ALA A 159 5.92 14.37 28.34
C ALA A 159 7.09 15.18 28.92
N PRO A 160 7.19 16.48 28.71
CA PRO A 160 6.26 17.34 27.96
C PRO A 160 6.60 17.47 26.46
N TYR A 161 7.59 16.73 25.95
CA TYR A 161 8.10 16.87 24.58
C TYR A 161 7.16 16.29 23.53
N THR A 162 6.35 15.31 23.91
CA THR A 162 5.44 14.62 22.99
C THR A 162 4.01 14.60 23.55
N THR A 163 3.06 14.27 22.67
CA THR A 163 1.73 13.82 23.07
C THR A 163 1.81 12.57 23.95
N GLU A 164 0.73 12.25 24.66
CA GLU A 164 0.63 11.05 25.51
C GLU A 164 0.48 9.75 24.69
N PHE A 165 0.23 9.87 23.40
CA PHE A 165 0.09 8.76 22.45
C PHE A 165 0.87 9.04 21.18
N GLY A 166 1.23 7.96 20.46
CA GLY A 166 1.77 7.97 19.11
C GLY A 166 0.85 7.26 18.14
N ILE A 167 1.15 7.39 16.86
CA ILE A 167 0.42 6.71 15.79
C ILE A 167 1.32 5.62 15.20
N MET A 168 0.79 4.40 15.14
CA MET A 168 1.38 3.33 14.35
C MET A 168 0.67 3.27 13.00
N TYR A 169 1.41 3.57 11.94
CA TYR A 169 0.89 3.51 10.58
C TYR A 169 1.02 2.10 10.01
N LEU A 170 -0.08 1.55 9.54
CA LEU A 170 -0.14 0.24 8.89
C LEU A 170 -0.35 0.45 7.38
N PRO A 171 0.60 0.01 6.52
CA PRO A 171 0.62 0.43 5.11
C PRO A 171 -0.49 -0.15 4.24
N THR A 172 -1.23 -1.16 4.69
CA THR A 172 -2.30 -1.78 3.91
C THR A 172 -3.63 -1.77 4.66
N GLU A 173 -4.71 -1.54 3.92
CA GLU A 173 -6.07 -1.53 4.48
C GLU A 173 -6.46 -2.90 5.05
N SER A 174 -6.06 -3.99 4.40
CA SER A 174 -6.33 -5.37 4.87
C SER A 174 -5.65 -5.67 6.20
N LEU A 175 -4.40 -5.25 6.38
CA LEU A 175 -3.70 -5.37 7.66
C LEU A 175 -4.36 -4.53 8.74
N TYR A 176 -4.72 -3.28 8.43
CA TYR A 176 -5.44 -2.41 9.36
C TYR A 176 -6.78 -3.02 9.81
N ALA A 177 -7.58 -3.52 8.86
CA ALA A 177 -8.85 -4.19 9.17
C ALA A 177 -8.65 -5.43 10.06
N GLU A 178 -7.56 -6.18 9.88
CA GLU A 178 -7.26 -7.33 10.71
C GLU A 178 -6.83 -6.92 12.12
N VAL A 179 -6.00 -5.90 12.23
CA VAL A 179 -5.54 -5.39 13.54
C VAL A 179 -6.69 -4.88 14.39
N LEU A 180 -7.75 -4.34 13.77
CA LEU A 180 -8.98 -3.94 14.48
C LEU A 180 -9.80 -5.11 15.03
N ARG A 181 -9.56 -6.35 14.55
CA ARG A 181 -10.28 -7.56 14.98
C ARG A 181 -9.57 -8.32 16.11
N ILE A 182 -8.30 -8.09 16.30
CA ILE A 182 -7.46 -8.78 17.27
C ILE A 182 -7.16 -7.89 18.47
#